data_1e1deb1a10f7c200405bfa531591bcda
#
_entry.id   1e1deb1a10f7c200405bfa531591bcda
#
_cell.length_a   1.000
_cell.length_b   1.000
_cell.length_c   1.000
_cell.angle_alpha   90.00
_cell.angle_beta   90.00
_cell.angle_gamma   90.00
#
_symmetry.space_group_name_H-M   'P 1'
#
loop_
_entity.id
_entity.type
_entity.pdbx_description
1 polymer ?
#
loop_
_entity_poly.entity_id
_entity_poly.type
_entity_poly.pdbx_seq_one_letter_code
_entity_poly.pdbx_strand_id
1 'polypeptide(L)'
;MRACIACGCGLPEQPLMTLDHMPASAQNIPDGETVAADEGITLNLCQCPSCGLVQFDCEPVDYYRDVIRAGGFSTTMVELRRRQYRHLIETWHLEGKKFVEVGCGRGEFLSVLTEFPVSASGIEHKEDLVKIARENGLQVTRGFAETEETVFPDGPYDVFLSFNFLEHQPEPGVMLRCIRRNLREGGMGLITVPSLEYILQYDGYYELIHDHIAYYTFETLENLLTANGFEVLEREMVNRDTLSVIVRRTEGELAEEKSPAGELPAGGGAAPGSRRPAPVDVSGLAASRRYIDEEVNGLVDRLHSQGKTLAIWGASHQGFTLAATTRLGGKVSYIIDSAPFKQGRFAPASHLPIVAPEHFFQEPADAILIVAPGYTEEIASIIRERFGKQVEILALKSNHMETLR
;
A
#
# COMPACT_ATOMS: atom_id res chain seq x y z
N MET A 1 -23.05 12.21 2.48
CA MET A 1 -21.97 12.72 1.60
C MET A 1 -20.67 12.48 2.30
N ARG A 2 -19.72 11.79 1.67
CA ARG A 2 -18.43 11.49 2.30
C ARG A 2 -17.49 12.68 2.22
N ALA A 3 -16.64 12.82 3.22
CA ALA A 3 -15.67 13.91 3.32
C ALA A 3 -14.26 13.42 2.95
N CYS A 4 -13.42 14.34 2.53
CA CYS A 4 -12.00 14.09 2.33
C CYS A 4 -11.32 13.80 3.66
N ILE A 5 -10.59 12.69 3.74
CA ILE A 5 -9.91 12.26 4.98
C ILE A 5 -8.75 13.19 5.38
N ALA A 6 -8.23 14.02 4.45
CA ALA A 6 -7.15 14.95 4.72
C ALA A 6 -7.64 16.33 5.18
N CYS A 7 -8.72 16.86 4.61
CA CYS A 7 -9.13 18.25 4.85
C CYS A 7 -10.63 18.43 5.21
N GLY A 8 -11.41 17.35 5.31
CA GLY A 8 -12.82 17.41 5.66
C GLY A 8 -13.77 17.96 4.59
N CYS A 9 -13.26 18.42 3.43
CA CYS A 9 -14.08 18.94 2.35
C CYS A 9 -14.94 17.83 1.75
N GLY A 10 -16.21 18.12 1.39
CA GLY A 10 -17.10 17.18 0.73
C GLY A 10 -16.53 16.66 -0.59
N LEU A 11 -16.61 15.34 -0.79
CA LEU A 11 -16.20 14.72 -2.05
C LEU A 11 -17.26 14.92 -3.14
N PRO A 12 -16.85 14.95 -4.43
CA PRO A 12 -17.79 15.05 -5.55
C PRO A 12 -18.76 13.86 -5.59
N GLU A 13 -19.99 14.10 -6.03
CA GLU A 13 -20.96 13.02 -6.27
C GLU A 13 -20.49 12.07 -7.40
N GLN A 14 -19.89 12.64 -8.45
CA GLN A 14 -19.35 11.87 -9.56
C GLN A 14 -17.90 11.50 -9.28
N PRO A 15 -17.56 10.19 -9.14
CA PRO A 15 -16.20 9.75 -8.98
C PRO A 15 -15.37 9.93 -10.27
N LEU A 16 -14.05 9.96 -10.13
CA LEU A 16 -13.12 9.91 -11.26
C LEU A 16 -13.24 8.56 -12.00
N MET A 17 -13.38 7.49 -11.25
CA MET A 17 -13.49 6.13 -11.74
C MET A 17 -14.25 5.26 -10.74
N THR A 18 -15.08 4.34 -11.25
CA THR A 18 -15.72 3.29 -10.47
C THR A 18 -15.11 1.95 -10.83
N LEU A 19 -14.74 1.18 -9.82
CA LEU A 19 -14.18 -0.17 -9.92
C LEU A 19 -15.15 -1.15 -9.28
N ASP A 20 -15.81 -1.95 -10.10
CA ASP A 20 -16.77 -2.95 -9.63
C ASP A 20 -16.10 -4.29 -9.39
N HIS A 21 -16.67 -5.05 -8.45
CA HIS A 21 -16.25 -6.40 -8.09
C HIS A 21 -14.80 -6.50 -7.64
N MET A 22 -14.32 -5.48 -6.92
CA MET A 22 -12.98 -5.44 -6.33
C MET A 22 -12.90 -6.33 -5.09
N PRO A 23 -11.73 -6.93 -4.80
CA PRO A 23 -11.49 -7.59 -3.52
C PRO A 23 -11.80 -6.66 -2.34
N ALA A 24 -12.58 -7.14 -1.38
CA ALA A 24 -12.89 -6.37 -0.17
C ALA A 24 -11.66 -6.22 0.75
N SER A 25 -10.64 -7.05 0.54
CA SER A 25 -9.43 -7.11 1.37
C SER A 25 -8.26 -7.67 0.56
N ALA A 26 -7.06 -7.13 0.77
CA ALA A 26 -5.83 -7.69 0.21
C ALA A 26 -5.07 -8.59 1.22
N GLN A 27 -5.32 -8.45 2.51
CA GLN A 27 -4.59 -9.18 3.57
C GLN A 27 -5.45 -10.15 4.37
N ASN A 28 -6.74 -9.86 4.54
CA ASN A 28 -7.67 -10.78 5.18
C ASN A 28 -8.21 -11.79 4.15
N ILE A 29 -7.36 -12.78 3.82
CA ILE A 29 -7.64 -13.77 2.77
C ILE A 29 -8.64 -14.81 3.32
N PRO A 30 -9.81 -15.02 2.67
CA PRO A 30 -10.82 -15.97 3.11
C PRO A 30 -10.29 -17.40 3.21
N ASP A 31 -10.77 -18.12 4.21
CA ASP A 31 -10.58 -19.57 4.37
C ASP A 31 -11.87 -20.34 4.03
N GLY A 32 -11.88 -21.65 4.27
CA GLY A 32 -13.03 -22.50 3.95
C GLY A 32 -14.31 -22.18 4.73
N GLU A 33 -14.20 -21.50 5.89
CA GLU A 33 -15.35 -21.08 6.70
C GLU A 33 -15.90 -19.72 6.28
N THR A 34 -15.02 -18.83 5.83
CA THR A 34 -15.34 -17.43 5.55
C THR A 34 -15.56 -17.13 4.06
N VAL A 35 -15.09 -17.98 3.14
CA VAL A 35 -15.19 -17.75 1.69
C VAL A 35 -16.63 -17.60 1.19
N ALA A 36 -17.60 -18.28 1.81
CA ALA A 36 -19.01 -18.18 1.42
C ALA A 36 -19.64 -16.81 1.72
N ALA A 37 -19.05 -16.02 2.61
CA ALA A 37 -19.48 -14.68 2.97
C ALA A 37 -18.63 -13.58 2.29
N ASP A 38 -17.57 -13.96 1.57
CA ASP A 38 -16.73 -13.03 0.85
C ASP A 38 -17.41 -12.60 -0.45
N GLU A 39 -17.54 -11.31 -0.66
CA GLU A 39 -18.13 -10.71 -1.84
C GLU A 39 -17.23 -9.60 -2.40
N GLY A 40 -17.26 -9.43 -3.72
CA GLY A 40 -16.63 -8.28 -4.37
C GLY A 40 -17.37 -6.98 -4.04
N ILE A 41 -16.61 -5.91 -3.87
CA ILE A 41 -17.15 -4.58 -3.53
C ILE A 41 -16.97 -3.60 -4.69
N THR A 42 -17.75 -2.51 -4.67
CA THR A 42 -17.57 -1.37 -5.57
C THR A 42 -16.75 -0.30 -4.88
N LEU A 43 -15.66 0.14 -5.52
CA LEU A 43 -14.79 1.22 -5.08
C LEU A 43 -14.92 2.43 -6.00
N ASN A 44 -15.25 3.59 -5.44
CA ASN A 44 -15.31 4.85 -6.16
C ASN A 44 -14.09 5.70 -5.86
N LEU A 45 -13.25 5.91 -6.85
CA LEU A 45 -12.07 6.76 -6.75
C LEU A 45 -12.49 8.22 -6.95
N CYS A 46 -12.25 9.06 -5.95
CA CYS A 46 -12.62 10.48 -5.95
C CYS A 46 -11.38 11.36 -5.75
N GLN A 47 -11.39 12.57 -6.32
CA GLN A 47 -10.42 13.61 -6.01
C GLN A 47 -11.07 14.71 -5.19
N CYS A 48 -10.46 15.08 -4.08
CA CYS A 48 -10.91 16.21 -3.27
C CYS A 48 -10.77 17.53 -4.04
N PRO A 49 -11.84 18.34 -4.20
CA PRO A 49 -11.78 19.59 -4.95
C PRO A 49 -11.00 20.69 -4.22
N SER A 50 -10.71 20.51 -2.93
CA SER A 50 -9.98 21.46 -2.08
C SER A 50 -8.48 21.17 -2.03
N CYS A 51 -8.07 20.01 -1.49
CA CYS A 51 -6.66 19.66 -1.28
C CYS A 51 -6.06 18.76 -2.37
N GLY A 52 -6.88 18.22 -3.28
CA GLY A 52 -6.44 17.39 -4.41
C GLY A 52 -6.16 15.93 -4.07
N LEU A 53 -6.28 15.53 -2.81
CA LEU A 53 -6.08 14.13 -2.43
C LEU A 53 -7.01 13.23 -3.24
N VAL A 54 -6.44 12.18 -3.81
CA VAL A 54 -7.21 11.10 -4.44
C VAL A 54 -7.43 10.00 -3.40
N GLN A 55 -8.68 9.61 -3.23
CA GLN A 55 -9.08 8.63 -2.23
C GLN A 55 -10.30 7.83 -2.68
N PHE A 56 -10.55 6.71 -2.03
CA PHE A 56 -11.84 6.06 -2.14
C PHE A 56 -12.90 6.74 -1.25
N ASP A 57 -14.16 6.65 -1.66
CA ASP A 57 -15.30 7.15 -0.89
C ASP A 57 -15.92 6.06 0.02
N CYS A 58 -15.14 5.05 0.39
CA CYS A 58 -15.55 3.93 1.23
C CYS A 58 -14.98 4.04 2.66
N GLU A 59 -15.55 3.26 3.59
CA GLU A 59 -14.90 3.05 4.89
C GLU A 59 -13.57 2.29 4.71
N PRO A 60 -12.58 2.51 5.58
CA PRO A 60 -11.34 1.72 5.55
C PRO A 60 -11.63 0.25 5.85
N VAL A 61 -10.68 -0.62 5.52
CA VAL A 61 -10.72 -2.00 6.01
C VAL A 61 -10.70 -2.01 7.54
N ASP A 62 -11.42 -2.94 8.17
CA ASP A 62 -11.54 -3.03 9.63
C ASP A 62 -10.20 -3.29 10.34
N TYR A 63 -9.25 -3.91 9.63
CA TYR A 63 -7.90 -4.19 10.13
C TYR A 63 -6.85 -3.15 9.73
N TYR A 64 -7.22 -1.92 9.35
CA TYR A 64 -6.27 -0.89 8.89
C TYR A 64 -5.13 -0.58 9.88
N ARG A 65 -5.35 -0.86 11.17
CA ARG A 65 -4.33 -0.74 12.22
C ARG A 65 -3.32 -1.88 12.22
N ASP A 66 -3.71 -3.02 11.65
CA ASP A 66 -2.98 -4.28 11.68
C ASP A 66 -2.38 -4.65 10.32
N VAL A 67 -2.39 -3.71 9.36
CA VAL A 67 -1.84 -3.96 8.02
C VAL A 67 -0.37 -4.34 8.09
N ILE A 68 -0.01 -5.39 7.36
CA ILE A 68 1.35 -5.89 7.28
C ILE A 68 1.94 -5.46 5.94
N ARG A 69 3.13 -4.88 5.97
CA ARG A 69 3.86 -4.54 4.75
C ARG A 69 4.11 -5.79 3.89
N ALA A 70 3.65 -5.77 2.65
CA ALA A 70 3.98 -6.80 1.69
C ALA A 70 5.46 -6.67 1.26
N GLY A 71 6.22 -7.77 1.26
CA GLY A 71 7.60 -7.82 0.75
C GLY A 71 8.64 -7.08 1.60
N GLY A 72 8.37 -6.81 2.86
CA GLY A 72 9.12 -5.89 3.71
C GLY A 72 10.59 -6.19 3.96
N PHE A 73 11.08 -7.41 3.80
CA PHE A 73 12.46 -7.77 4.19
C PHE A 73 13.28 -8.46 3.09
N SER A 74 13.22 -7.93 1.86
CA SER A 74 14.14 -8.33 0.81
C SER A 74 15.48 -7.61 0.96
N THR A 75 16.57 -8.21 0.44
CA THR A 75 17.90 -7.59 0.43
C THR A 75 17.86 -6.19 -0.19
N THR A 76 17.10 -6.01 -1.27
CA THR A 76 16.95 -4.72 -1.95
C THR A 76 16.32 -3.67 -1.03
N MET A 77 15.28 -4.03 -0.27
CA MET A 77 14.62 -3.10 0.65
C MET A 77 15.48 -2.76 1.86
N VAL A 78 16.24 -3.73 2.37
CA VAL A 78 17.23 -3.51 3.46
C VAL A 78 18.29 -2.51 3.01
N GLU A 79 18.89 -2.69 1.81
CA GLU A 79 19.87 -1.77 1.27
C GLU A 79 19.30 -0.38 1.00
N LEU A 80 18.07 -0.29 0.51
CA LEU A 80 17.37 0.97 0.35
C LEU A 80 17.24 1.71 1.70
N ARG A 81 16.78 1.02 2.76
CA ARG A 81 16.63 1.61 4.10
C ARG A 81 17.99 2.01 4.68
N ARG A 82 19.02 1.18 4.52
CA ARG A 82 20.39 1.50 4.96
C ARG A 82 20.89 2.78 4.27
N ARG A 83 20.67 2.95 2.97
CA ARG A 83 21.01 4.16 2.23
C ARG A 83 20.24 5.38 2.76
N GLN A 84 18.93 5.26 2.94
CA GLN A 84 18.06 6.35 3.42
C GLN A 84 18.43 6.79 4.85
N TYR A 85 18.68 5.83 5.76
CA TYR A 85 19.09 6.15 7.14
C TYR A 85 20.44 6.83 7.18
N ARG A 86 21.42 6.33 6.41
CA ARG A 86 22.73 7.00 6.31
C ARG A 86 22.58 8.43 5.83
N HIS A 87 21.84 8.65 4.74
CA HIS A 87 21.61 9.98 4.22
C HIS A 87 20.94 10.90 5.25
N LEU A 88 19.85 10.44 5.89
CA LEU A 88 19.13 11.21 6.90
C LEU A 88 20.04 11.55 8.10
N ILE A 89 20.79 10.58 8.62
CA ILE A 89 21.62 10.77 9.82
C ILE A 89 22.80 11.68 9.52
N GLU A 90 23.56 11.42 8.45
CA GLU A 90 24.76 12.18 8.11
C GLU A 90 24.43 13.61 7.65
N THR A 91 23.42 13.79 6.79
CA THR A 91 23.05 15.11 6.25
C THR A 91 22.52 16.04 7.34
N TRP A 92 21.77 15.52 8.30
CA TRP A 92 21.09 16.32 9.33
C TRP A 92 21.71 16.19 10.72
N HIS A 93 22.89 15.56 10.82
CA HIS A 93 23.68 15.41 12.07
C HIS A 93 22.87 14.82 13.23
N LEU A 94 22.28 13.65 12.98
CA LEU A 94 21.33 13.00 13.89
C LEU A 94 21.97 11.85 14.69
N GLU A 95 23.30 11.74 14.75
CA GLU A 95 24.01 10.79 15.60
C GLU A 95 23.65 11.02 17.08
N GLY A 96 23.42 9.94 17.81
CA GLY A 96 23.03 9.96 19.23
C GLY A 96 21.59 10.41 19.49
N LYS A 97 20.80 10.69 18.45
CA LYS A 97 19.41 11.12 18.56
C LYS A 97 18.46 9.95 18.82
N LYS A 98 17.26 10.27 19.33
CA LYS A 98 16.18 9.32 19.59
C LYS A 98 15.27 9.20 18.38
N PHE A 99 15.15 8.00 17.83
CA PHE A 99 14.30 7.67 16.71
C PHE A 99 13.12 6.81 17.16
N VAL A 100 11.95 7.01 16.54
CA VAL A 100 10.78 6.15 16.68
C VAL A 100 10.23 5.76 15.30
N GLU A 101 10.06 4.47 15.04
CA GLU A 101 9.32 3.97 13.87
C GLU A 101 7.87 3.72 14.28
N VAL A 102 6.93 4.44 13.64
CA VAL A 102 5.49 4.33 13.90
C VAL A 102 4.90 3.33 12.89
N GLY A 103 4.29 2.24 13.41
CA GLY A 103 3.89 1.09 12.61
C GLY A 103 5.08 0.24 12.21
N CYS A 104 5.92 -0.17 13.18
CA CYS A 104 7.19 -0.84 12.89
C CYS A 104 7.06 -2.33 12.52
N GLY A 105 5.87 -2.92 12.61
CA GLY A 105 5.66 -4.33 12.33
C GLY A 105 6.49 -5.24 13.23
N ARG A 106 7.16 -6.23 12.65
CA ARG A 106 8.09 -7.12 13.38
C ARG A 106 9.46 -6.47 13.64
N GLY A 107 9.61 -5.19 13.30
CA GLY A 107 10.85 -4.45 13.44
C GLY A 107 11.83 -4.64 12.28
N GLU A 108 11.35 -5.02 11.10
CA GLU A 108 12.21 -5.28 9.94
C GLU A 108 13.11 -4.09 9.61
N PHE A 109 12.55 -2.89 9.50
CA PHE A 109 13.35 -1.70 9.19
C PHE A 109 13.96 -1.07 10.45
N LEU A 110 13.32 -1.27 11.60
CA LEU A 110 13.90 -0.88 12.88
C LEU A 110 15.22 -1.61 13.15
N SER A 111 15.33 -2.90 12.78
CA SER A 111 16.58 -3.67 12.92
C SER A 111 17.71 -3.07 12.08
N VAL A 112 17.44 -2.58 10.88
CA VAL A 112 18.43 -1.88 10.04
C VAL A 112 18.87 -0.57 10.71
N LEU A 113 17.96 0.14 11.37
CA LEU A 113 18.29 1.38 12.07
C LEU A 113 19.25 1.16 13.24
N THR A 114 19.22 -0.01 13.90
CA THR A 114 20.16 -0.34 14.99
C THR A 114 21.62 -0.50 14.54
N GLU A 115 21.88 -0.57 13.24
CA GLU A 115 23.24 -0.55 12.68
C GLU A 115 23.91 0.85 12.80
N PHE A 116 23.11 1.90 13.10
CA PHE A 116 23.56 3.29 13.16
C PHE A 116 23.71 3.78 14.61
N PRO A 117 24.55 4.80 14.85
CA PRO A 117 24.77 5.34 16.20
C PRO A 117 23.61 6.21 16.66
N VAL A 118 22.41 5.64 16.80
CA VAL A 118 21.17 6.31 17.25
C VAL A 118 20.43 5.45 18.28
N SER A 119 19.54 6.05 19.03
CA SER A 119 18.62 5.32 19.92
C SER A 119 17.35 4.98 19.15
N ALA A 120 17.17 3.71 18.78
CA ALA A 120 16.06 3.24 17.95
C ALA A 120 14.96 2.58 18.79
N SER A 121 13.71 2.99 18.59
CA SER A 121 12.52 2.37 19.18
C SER A 121 11.37 2.32 18.18
N GLY A 122 10.39 1.46 18.44
CA GLY A 122 9.22 1.29 17.59
C GLY A 122 7.91 1.32 18.36
N ILE A 123 6.85 1.74 17.67
CA ILE A 123 5.45 1.63 18.12
C ILE A 123 4.73 0.71 17.14
N GLU A 124 4.06 -0.31 17.67
CA GLU A 124 3.31 -1.29 16.88
C GLU A 124 2.02 -1.65 17.60
N HIS A 125 0.91 -1.71 16.85
CA HIS A 125 -0.42 -2.00 17.41
C HIS A 125 -0.58 -3.48 17.77
N LYS A 126 -0.10 -4.36 16.90
CA LYS A 126 -0.35 -5.80 16.96
C LYS A 126 0.57 -6.50 17.94
N GLU A 127 -0.01 -7.11 18.98
CA GLU A 127 0.73 -7.67 20.11
C GLU A 127 1.70 -8.79 19.72
N ASP A 128 1.30 -9.65 18.79
CA ASP A 128 2.16 -10.73 18.28
C ASP A 128 3.39 -10.19 17.54
N LEU A 129 3.24 -9.11 16.76
CA LEU A 129 4.36 -8.46 16.08
C LEU A 129 5.30 -7.77 17.07
N VAL A 130 4.75 -7.10 18.10
CA VAL A 130 5.54 -6.53 19.20
C VAL A 130 6.37 -7.61 19.90
N LYS A 131 5.75 -8.77 20.16
CA LYS A 131 6.44 -9.89 20.78
C LYS A 131 7.61 -10.38 19.93
N ILE A 132 7.38 -10.61 18.64
CA ILE A 132 8.44 -11.03 17.69
C ILE A 132 9.58 -10.01 17.65
N ALA A 133 9.27 -8.71 17.55
CA ALA A 133 10.27 -7.66 17.53
C ALA A 133 11.13 -7.66 18.81
N ARG A 134 10.50 -7.80 19.98
CA ARG A 134 11.21 -7.88 21.28
C ARG A 134 12.07 -9.13 21.42
N GLU A 135 11.60 -10.28 20.95
CA GLU A 135 12.37 -11.53 20.90
C GLU A 135 13.63 -11.38 20.03
N ASN A 136 13.58 -10.51 19.01
CA ASN A 136 14.73 -10.13 18.18
C ASN A 136 15.61 -9.01 18.82
N GLY A 137 15.37 -8.66 20.08
CA GLY A 137 16.17 -7.67 20.82
C GLY A 137 15.84 -6.21 20.53
N LEU A 138 14.73 -5.92 19.82
CA LEU A 138 14.34 -4.56 19.48
C LEU A 138 13.49 -3.93 20.61
N GLN A 139 13.64 -2.62 20.75
CA GLN A 139 12.80 -1.83 21.69
C GLN A 139 11.51 -1.43 21.00
N VAL A 140 10.44 -2.18 21.22
CA VAL A 140 9.13 -1.91 20.64
C VAL A 140 8.08 -1.85 21.74
N THR A 141 7.23 -0.83 21.67
CA THR A 141 6.10 -0.65 22.58
C THR A 141 4.81 -0.89 21.81
N ARG A 142 3.86 -1.60 22.46
CA ARG A 142 2.52 -1.73 21.92
C ARG A 142 1.81 -0.41 22.01
N GLY A 143 1.32 0.09 20.86
CA GLY A 143 0.61 1.36 20.76
C GLY A 143 0.22 1.70 19.34
N PHE A 144 -0.56 2.78 19.22
CA PHE A 144 -1.01 3.33 17.94
C PHE A 144 -1.13 4.85 18.09
N ALA A 145 -0.98 5.60 17.01
CA ALA A 145 -1.25 7.02 16.97
C ALA A 145 -2.77 7.29 16.89
N GLU A 146 -3.50 6.89 17.95
CA GLU A 146 -4.96 6.79 17.99
C GLU A 146 -5.63 8.15 18.04
N THR A 147 -5.10 9.02 18.89
CA THR A 147 -5.58 10.40 19.09
C THR A 147 -4.39 11.35 19.13
N GLU A 148 -4.66 12.63 18.98
CA GLU A 148 -3.62 13.66 19.08
C GLU A 148 -2.93 13.69 20.46
N GLU A 149 -3.66 13.30 21.52
CA GLU A 149 -3.19 13.28 22.90
C GLU A 149 -2.39 12.02 23.24
N THR A 150 -2.34 11.02 22.34
CA THR A 150 -1.59 9.79 22.59
C THR A 150 -0.11 10.10 22.81
N VAL A 151 0.42 9.68 23.96
CA VAL A 151 1.82 9.87 24.33
C VAL A 151 2.60 8.60 24.06
N PHE A 152 3.65 8.70 23.25
CA PHE A 152 4.57 7.60 23.04
C PHE A 152 5.55 7.49 24.20
N PRO A 153 5.80 6.27 24.73
CA PRO A 153 6.80 6.08 25.78
C PRO A 153 8.18 6.58 25.35
N ASP A 154 8.98 6.96 26.32
CA ASP A 154 10.37 7.43 26.13
C ASP A 154 10.52 8.70 25.27
N GLY A 155 9.41 9.34 24.88
CA GLY A 155 9.42 10.63 24.19
C GLY A 155 9.92 11.79 25.07
N PRO A 156 10.08 12.99 24.53
CA PRO A 156 9.95 13.31 23.11
C PRO A 156 11.11 12.77 22.27
N TYR A 157 10.81 12.46 21.00
CA TYR A 157 11.77 11.96 20.03
C TYR A 157 12.38 13.09 19.21
N ASP A 158 13.56 12.83 18.63
CA ASP A 158 14.21 13.74 17.70
C ASP A 158 13.80 13.43 16.24
N VAL A 159 13.50 12.14 15.94
CA VAL A 159 13.17 11.69 14.59
C VAL A 159 12.05 10.65 14.63
N PHE A 160 11.11 10.76 13.70
CA PHE A 160 10.14 9.69 13.44
C PHE A 160 10.33 9.07 12.05
N LEU A 161 9.92 7.82 11.94
CA LEU A 161 9.91 7.05 10.69
C LEU A 161 8.52 6.46 10.50
N SER A 162 7.99 6.50 9.28
CA SER A 162 6.72 5.86 8.92
C SER A 162 6.79 5.39 7.47
N PHE A 163 6.63 4.09 7.26
CA PHE A 163 6.86 3.47 5.96
C PHE A 163 5.65 2.71 5.47
N ASN A 164 5.05 3.17 4.37
CA ASN A 164 3.90 2.54 3.73
C ASN A 164 2.80 2.20 4.73
N PHE A 165 2.37 3.21 5.46
CA PHE A 165 1.36 3.11 6.51
C PHE A 165 0.31 4.23 6.44
N LEU A 166 0.69 5.43 5.97
CA LEU A 166 -0.17 6.60 5.91
C LEU A 166 -1.34 6.42 4.92
N GLU A 167 -1.15 5.65 3.86
CA GLU A 167 -2.17 5.32 2.86
C GLU A 167 -3.33 4.49 3.38
N HIS A 168 -3.14 3.83 4.52
CA HIS A 168 -4.17 3.02 5.19
C HIS A 168 -4.98 3.81 6.21
N GLN A 169 -4.54 5.02 6.57
CA GLN A 169 -5.11 5.77 7.70
C GLN A 169 -6.39 6.51 7.31
N PRO A 170 -7.52 6.26 8.01
CA PRO A 170 -8.76 6.99 7.77
C PRO A 170 -8.69 8.44 8.27
N GLU A 171 -7.82 8.73 9.23
CA GLU A 171 -7.59 10.05 9.82
C GLU A 171 -6.09 10.40 9.82
N PRO A 172 -5.48 10.58 8.61
CA PRO A 172 -4.03 10.77 8.52
C PRO A 172 -3.56 12.05 9.23
N GLY A 173 -4.41 13.07 9.33
CA GLY A 173 -4.12 14.28 10.09
C GLY A 173 -3.98 14.02 11.58
N VAL A 174 -4.85 13.21 12.17
CA VAL A 174 -4.77 12.82 13.60
C VAL A 174 -3.45 12.10 13.89
N MET A 175 -3.10 11.13 13.06
CA MET A 175 -1.82 10.41 13.16
C MET A 175 -0.62 11.37 13.11
N LEU A 176 -0.60 12.28 12.14
CA LEU A 176 0.50 13.25 11.98
C LEU A 176 0.59 14.22 13.15
N ARG A 177 -0.53 14.74 13.68
CA ARG A 177 -0.54 15.62 14.84
C ARG A 177 -0.13 14.90 16.12
N CYS A 178 -0.54 13.62 16.28
CA CYS A 178 -0.04 12.76 17.35
C CYS A 178 1.48 12.63 17.28
N ILE A 179 2.04 12.28 16.12
CA ILE A 179 3.49 12.16 15.92
C ILE A 179 4.18 13.50 16.25
N ARG A 180 3.64 14.61 15.74
CA ARG A 180 4.19 15.96 15.97
C ARG A 180 4.29 16.30 17.46
N ARG A 181 3.29 15.95 18.28
CA ARG A 181 3.32 16.18 19.73
C ARG A 181 4.38 15.34 20.45
N ASN A 182 4.69 14.16 19.92
CA ASN A 182 5.70 13.26 20.46
C ASN A 182 7.14 13.57 19.96
N LEU A 183 7.29 14.57 19.08
CA LEU A 183 8.59 15.06 18.61
C LEU A 183 9.04 16.31 19.38
N ARG A 184 10.36 16.49 19.47
CA ARG A 184 10.95 17.78 19.86
C ARG A 184 10.67 18.85 18.81
N GLU A 185 10.79 20.10 19.20
CA GLU A 185 10.80 21.22 18.25
C GLU A 185 11.95 21.03 17.25
N GLY A 186 11.68 21.29 15.98
CA GLY A 186 12.63 21.01 14.88
C GLY A 186 12.91 19.54 14.64
N GLY A 187 12.17 18.62 15.28
CA GLY A 187 12.31 17.19 15.07
C GLY A 187 12.05 16.80 13.62
N MET A 188 12.76 15.77 13.15
CA MET A 188 12.78 15.33 11.76
C MET A 188 11.87 14.12 11.53
N GLY A 189 11.60 13.80 10.26
CA GLY A 189 10.92 12.58 9.90
C GLY A 189 11.29 12.07 8.52
N LEU A 190 11.12 10.75 8.32
CA LEU A 190 11.20 10.10 7.03
C LEU A 190 9.93 9.29 6.81
N ILE A 191 9.20 9.64 5.76
CA ILE A 191 7.90 9.03 5.41
C ILE A 191 7.99 8.44 4.01
N THR A 192 7.41 7.25 3.83
CA THR A 192 7.18 6.70 2.50
C THR A 192 5.74 6.27 2.32
N VAL A 193 5.21 6.48 1.12
CA VAL A 193 3.88 6.03 0.68
C VAL A 193 3.92 5.60 -0.79
N PRO A 194 3.02 4.72 -1.26
CA PRO A 194 2.89 4.40 -2.68
C PRO A 194 2.59 5.65 -3.51
N SER A 195 3.13 5.69 -4.73
CA SER A 195 3.02 6.81 -5.65
C SER A 195 1.81 6.69 -6.57
N LEU A 196 0.86 7.63 -6.47
CA LEU A 196 -0.19 7.78 -7.46
C LEU A 196 0.39 8.17 -8.83
N GLU A 197 1.46 8.98 -8.86
CA GLU A 197 2.12 9.39 -10.10
C GLU A 197 2.64 8.18 -10.89
N TYR A 198 3.21 7.20 -10.19
CA TYR A 198 3.63 5.94 -10.79
C TYR A 198 2.43 5.13 -11.33
N ILE A 199 1.37 4.99 -10.53
CA ILE A 199 0.15 4.28 -10.92
C ILE A 199 -0.44 4.88 -12.20
N LEU A 200 -0.52 6.22 -12.29
CA LEU A 200 -1.02 6.93 -13.47
C LEU A 200 -0.07 6.80 -14.66
N GLN A 201 1.25 6.90 -14.45
CA GLN A 201 2.24 6.82 -15.52
C GLN A 201 2.25 5.46 -16.22
N TYR A 202 1.98 4.39 -15.47
CA TYR A 202 2.00 3.00 -15.97
C TYR A 202 0.61 2.39 -16.14
N ASP A 203 -0.44 3.19 -15.94
CA ASP A 203 -1.83 2.77 -16.09
C ASP A 203 -2.20 1.52 -15.27
N GLY A 204 -1.59 1.35 -14.09
CA GLY A 204 -1.71 0.17 -13.24
C GLY A 204 -2.99 0.17 -12.39
N TYR A 205 -4.18 0.00 -12.98
CA TYR A 205 -5.45 0.03 -12.24
C TYR A 205 -5.52 -1.02 -11.12
N TYR A 206 -4.82 -2.14 -11.25
CA TYR A 206 -4.77 -3.22 -10.27
C TYR A 206 -3.92 -2.91 -9.02
N GLU A 207 -3.27 -1.74 -8.99
CA GLU A 207 -2.65 -1.17 -7.78
C GLU A 207 -3.66 -0.42 -6.90
N LEU A 208 -4.88 -0.19 -7.41
CA LEU A 208 -5.97 0.42 -6.68
C LEU A 208 -6.68 -0.65 -5.84
N ILE A 209 -6.52 -0.61 -4.51
CA ILE A 209 -7.01 -1.64 -3.58
C ILE A 209 -7.70 -1.01 -2.39
N HIS A 210 -8.68 -1.70 -1.81
CA HIS A 210 -9.45 -1.22 -0.66
C HIS A 210 -8.57 -0.94 0.57
N ASP A 211 -7.50 -1.69 0.75
CA ASP A 211 -6.55 -1.49 1.86
C ASP A 211 -5.87 -0.12 1.81
N HIS A 212 -5.73 0.49 0.64
CA HIS A 212 -5.21 1.85 0.46
C HIS A 212 -6.38 2.82 0.28
N ILE A 213 -6.81 3.47 1.35
CA ILE A 213 -7.92 4.43 1.27
C ILE A 213 -7.49 5.74 0.59
N ALA A 214 -6.20 6.09 0.60
CA ALA A 214 -5.64 7.30 0.02
C ALA A 214 -4.48 7.03 -0.95
N TYR A 215 -4.40 7.83 -2.01
CA TYR A 215 -3.38 7.79 -3.04
C TYR A 215 -2.69 9.13 -3.15
N TYR A 216 -1.38 9.17 -2.90
CA TYR A 216 -0.62 10.40 -2.78
C TYR A 216 0.21 10.68 -4.03
N THR A 217 0.23 11.96 -4.45
CA THR A 217 1.32 12.56 -5.22
C THR A 217 2.26 13.28 -4.27
N PHE A 218 3.44 13.71 -4.72
CA PHE A 218 4.30 14.57 -3.89
C PHE A 218 3.56 15.83 -3.43
N GLU A 219 2.77 16.43 -4.30
CA GLU A 219 2.02 17.67 -3.98
C GLU A 219 0.97 17.42 -2.89
N THR A 220 0.15 16.36 -3.01
CA THR A 220 -0.91 16.08 -2.03
C THR A 220 -0.36 15.57 -0.70
N LEU A 221 0.76 14.83 -0.72
CA LEU A 221 1.46 14.43 0.49
C LEU A 221 2.03 15.65 1.23
N GLU A 222 2.68 16.58 0.51
CA GLU A 222 3.19 17.83 1.09
C GLU A 222 2.08 18.71 1.64
N ASN A 223 0.94 18.83 0.93
CA ASN A 223 -0.22 19.58 1.42
C ASN A 223 -0.72 19.01 2.76
N LEU A 224 -0.85 17.68 2.86
CA LEU A 224 -1.24 17.01 4.09
C LEU A 224 -0.22 17.25 5.22
N LEU A 225 1.07 17.10 4.94
CA LEU A 225 2.15 17.29 5.91
C LEU A 225 2.21 18.73 6.41
N THR A 226 2.13 19.70 5.51
CA THR A 226 2.15 21.14 5.83
C THR A 226 0.95 21.53 6.69
N ALA A 227 -0.24 21.04 6.36
CA ALA A 227 -1.45 21.28 7.15
C ALA A 227 -1.35 20.72 8.58
N ASN A 228 -0.49 19.72 8.81
CA ASN A 228 -0.28 19.10 10.10
C ASN A 228 1.06 19.49 10.77
N GLY A 229 1.65 20.61 10.34
CA GLY A 229 2.81 21.23 10.98
C GLY A 229 4.15 20.60 10.69
N PHE A 230 4.31 20.11 9.45
CA PHE A 230 5.58 19.63 8.92
C PHE A 230 5.98 20.38 7.66
N GLU A 231 7.24 20.70 7.53
CA GLU A 231 7.87 21.23 6.32
C GLU A 231 8.57 20.08 5.57
N VAL A 232 8.31 19.93 4.28
CA VAL A 232 9.02 18.96 3.43
C VAL A 232 10.35 19.55 3.00
N LEU A 233 11.45 18.89 3.34
CA LEU A 233 12.81 19.32 3.04
C LEU A 233 13.38 18.65 1.79
N GLU A 234 13.08 17.35 1.62
CA GLU A 234 13.57 16.57 0.50
C GLU A 234 12.47 15.63 -0.03
N ARG A 235 12.52 15.35 -1.33
CA ARG A 235 11.62 14.43 -2.04
C ARG A 235 12.46 13.47 -2.89
N GLU A 236 12.15 12.20 -2.83
CA GLU A 236 12.80 11.17 -3.65
C GLU A 236 11.75 10.13 -4.08
N MET A 237 11.74 9.76 -5.37
CA MET A 237 11.05 8.55 -5.81
C MET A 237 11.97 7.36 -5.57
N VAL A 238 11.58 6.44 -4.68
CA VAL A 238 12.35 5.26 -4.37
C VAL A 238 11.65 4.01 -4.87
N ASN A 239 12.40 2.96 -5.13
CA ASN A 239 11.87 1.66 -5.57
C ASN A 239 10.90 1.75 -6.76
N ARG A 240 11.03 2.78 -7.61
CA ARG A 240 10.21 3.12 -8.78
C ARG A 240 8.79 3.63 -8.47
N ASP A 241 8.14 3.14 -7.41
CA ASP A 241 6.71 3.25 -7.14
C ASP A 241 6.37 3.90 -5.78
N THR A 242 7.38 4.38 -5.07
CA THR A 242 7.22 4.83 -3.68
C THR A 242 7.73 6.26 -3.51
N LEU A 243 6.87 7.15 -3.05
CA LEU A 243 7.25 8.51 -2.63
C LEU A 243 7.98 8.42 -1.30
N SER A 244 9.10 9.11 -1.19
CA SER A 244 9.88 9.27 0.02
C SER A 244 10.10 10.75 0.29
N VAL A 245 9.81 11.20 1.50
CA VAL A 245 10.01 12.59 1.91
C VAL A 245 10.74 12.66 3.25
N ILE A 246 11.71 13.59 3.35
CA ILE A 246 12.28 14.02 4.62
C ILE A 246 11.56 15.29 5.03
N VAL A 247 11.10 15.31 6.28
CA VAL A 247 10.30 16.40 6.83
C VAL A 247 10.90 16.92 8.12
N ARG A 248 10.53 18.15 8.46
CA ARG A 248 10.86 18.78 9.76
C ARG A 248 9.59 19.30 10.42
N ARG A 249 9.45 19.06 11.73
CA ARG A 249 8.42 19.68 12.54
C ARG A 249 8.61 21.19 12.52
N THR A 250 7.58 21.94 12.11
CA THR A 250 7.59 23.40 12.17
C THR A 250 7.45 23.90 13.62
N GLU A 251 8.02 25.07 13.89
CA GLU A 251 7.87 25.76 15.17
C GLU A 251 6.45 26.31 15.37
N GLY A 252 6.07 26.52 16.62
CA GLY A 252 4.78 27.10 16.99
C GLY A 252 3.65 26.08 17.14
N GLU A 253 2.52 26.54 17.63
CA GLU A 253 1.28 25.78 17.73
C GLU A 253 0.58 25.78 16.37
N LEU A 254 -0.02 24.64 16.02
CA LEU A 254 -0.96 24.61 14.89
C LEU A 254 -2.13 25.53 15.24
N ALA A 255 -2.56 26.34 14.30
CA ALA A 255 -3.78 27.11 14.47
C ALA A 255 -4.90 26.12 14.86
N GLU A 256 -5.57 26.38 16.00
CA GLU A 256 -6.71 25.57 16.41
C GLU A 256 -7.70 25.54 15.25
N GLU A 257 -7.82 24.39 14.59
CA GLU A 257 -8.96 24.17 13.73
C GLU A 257 -10.18 24.17 14.64
N LYS A 258 -10.96 25.26 14.55
CA LYS A 258 -12.34 25.24 15.01
C LYS A 258 -13.04 24.17 14.18
N SER A 259 -13.08 22.94 14.71
CA SER A 259 -14.04 21.94 14.23
C SER A 259 -15.43 22.49 14.46
N PRO A 260 -16.19 22.84 13.46
CA PRO A 260 -17.64 22.95 13.62
C PRO A 260 -18.20 21.55 13.40
N ALA A 261 -18.52 20.88 14.49
CA ALA A 261 -19.62 19.94 14.45
C ALA A 261 -20.87 20.75 14.04
N GLY A 262 -21.23 20.72 12.79
CA GLY A 262 -22.44 21.37 12.28
C GLY A 262 -22.15 22.46 11.24
N GLU A 263 -22.59 22.16 10.01
CA GLU A 263 -22.62 22.97 8.80
C GLU A 263 -21.27 23.04 8.02
N LEU A 264 -21.19 22.19 7.00
CA LEU A 264 -20.22 22.28 5.93
C LEU A 264 -20.41 23.63 5.22
N PRO A 265 -19.37 24.49 5.12
CA PRO A 265 -19.50 25.71 4.33
C PRO A 265 -19.70 25.32 2.85
N ALA A 266 -20.80 25.73 2.29
CA ALA A 266 -21.02 25.71 0.85
C ALA A 266 -20.05 26.71 0.20
N GLY A 267 -18.86 26.19 -0.18
CA GLY A 267 -17.81 26.98 -0.81
C GLY A 267 -16.46 26.67 -0.17
N GLY A 268 -15.80 25.61 -0.67
CA GLY A 268 -14.47 25.19 -0.22
C GLY A 268 -13.45 26.30 -0.29
N GLY A 269 -13.11 26.87 0.85
CA GLY A 269 -11.95 27.73 1.01
C GLY A 269 -10.69 26.87 1.12
N ALA A 270 -9.86 26.87 0.09
CA ALA A 270 -8.50 26.35 0.20
C ALA A 270 -7.75 27.09 1.32
N ALA A 271 -6.87 26.37 2.03
CA ALA A 271 -5.98 27.03 2.99
C ALA A 271 -5.28 28.22 2.33
N PRO A 272 -5.06 29.34 3.05
CA PRO A 272 -4.45 30.52 2.47
C PRO A 272 -3.09 30.18 1.87
N GLY A 273 -2.97 30.29 0.54
CA GLY A 273 -1.73 29.98 -0.20
C GLY A 273 -1.68 28.65 -0.93
N SER A 274 -2.63 27.73 -0.74
CA SER A 274 -2.67 26.48 -1.51
C SER A 274 -3.18 26.75 -2.94
N ARG A 275 -2.41 26.32 -3.92
CA ARG A 275 -2.88 26.27 -5.32
C ARG A 275 -3.99 25.20 -5.41
N ARG A 276 -5.11 25.53 -6.05
CA ARG A 276 -6.13 24.50 -6.34
C ARG A 276 -5.48 23.42 -7.19
N PRO A 277 -5.50 22.16 -6.73
CA PRO A 277 -4.82 21.10 -7.46
C PRO A 277 -5.46 20.89 -8.83
N ALA A 278 -4.63 20.53 -9.80
CA ALA A 278 -5.13 20.15 -11.11
C ALA A 278 -5.97 18.88 -11.03
N PRO A 279 -7.04 18.74 -11.85
CA PRO A 279 -7.76 17.49 -11.95
C PRO A 279 -6.81 16.35 -12.37
N VAL A 280 -6.91 15.22 -11.69
CA VAL A 280 -6.16 14.02 -12.05
C VAL A 280 -6.83 13.33 -13.23
N ASP A 281 -6.06 13.05 -14.28
CA ASP A 281 -6.52 12.28 -15.43
C ASP A 281 -6.36 10.78 -15.17
N VAL A 282 -7.47 10.07 -15.05
CA VAL A 282 -7.52 8.61 -14.85
C VAL A 282 -7.93 7.88 -16.12
N SER A 283 -8.00 8.54 -17.27
CA SER A 283 -8.43 7.95 -18.54
C SER A 283 -7.54 6.78 -18.97
N GLY A 284 -6.24 6.86 -18.68
CA GLY A 284 -5.28 5.79 -18.88
C GLY A 284 -5.61 4.54 -18.07
N LEU A 285 -5.94 4.70 -16.79
CA LEU A 285 -6.35 3.57 -15.92
C LEU A 285 -7.62 2.88 -16.45
N ALA A 286 -8.62 3.66 -16.87
CA ALA A 286 -9.85 3.13 -17.43
C ALA A 286 -9.63 2.42 -18.77
N ALA A 287 -8.72 2.95 -19.61
CA ALA A 287 -8.32 2.32 -20.87
C ALA A 287 -7.55 1.02 -20.62
N SER A 288 -6.58 1.04 -19.72
CA SER A 288 -5.78 -0.12 -19.32
C SER A 288 -6.65 -1.27 -18.79
N ARG A 289 -7.61 -0.95 -17.92
CA ARG A 289 -8.55 -1.96 -17.40
C ARG A 289 -9.28 -2.67 -18.54
N ARG A 290 -9.82 -1.93 -19.51
CA ARG A 290 -10.51 -2.53 -20.66
C ARG A 290 -9.56 -3.37 -21.51
N TYR A 291 -8.37 -2.85 -21.79
CA TYR A 291 -7.37 -3.54 -22.60
C TYR A 291 -6.92 -4.86 -21.93
N ILE A 292 -6.62 -4.83 -20.63
CA ILE A 292 -6.25 -6.03 -19.87
C ILE A 292 -7.40 -7.05 -19.85
N ASP A 293 -8.65 -6.59 -19.68
CA ASP A 293 -9.81 -7.48 -19.73
C ASP A 293 -9.95 -8.13 -21.10
N GLU A 294 -9.77 -7.40 -22.20
CA GLU A 294 -9.78 -7.94 -23.57
C GLU A 294 -8.64 -8.93 -23.80
N GLU A 295 -7.40 -8.63 -23.37
CA GLU A 295 -6.27 -9.56 -23.49
C GLU A 295 -6.46 -10.84 -22.65
N VAL A 296 -6.94 -10.69 -21.42
CA VAL A 296 -7.27 -11.83 -20.54
C VAL A 296 -8.36 -12.69 -21.16
N ASN A 297 -9.42 -12.07 -21.66
CA ASN A 297 -10.51 -12.78 -22.32
C ASN A 297 -10.01 -13.53 -23.55
N GLY A 298 -9.19 -12.89 -24.40
CA GLY A 298 -8.57 -13.52 -25.56
C GLY A 298 -7.66 -14.70 -25.20
N LEU A 299 -6.87 -14.57 -24.14
CA LEU A 299 -6.04 -15.65 -23.61
C LEU A 299 -6.89 -16.82 -23.12
N VAL A 300 -7.90 -16.55 -22.31
CA VAL A 300 -8.81 -17.57 -21.76
C VAL A 300 -9.51 -18.33 -22.89
N ASP A 301 -10.07 -17.60 -23.87
CA ASP A 301 -10.77 -18.21 -25.01
C ASP A 301 -9.82 -19.04 -25.88
N ARG A 302 -8.59 -18.58 -26.10
CA ARG A 302 -7.55 -19.33 -26.85
C ARG A 302 -7.22 -20.65 -26.14
N LEU A 303 -6.89 -20.60 -24.86
CA LEU A 303 -6.53 -21.80 -24.10
C LEU A 303 -7.71 -22.78 -24.00
N HIS A 304 -8.92 -22.27 -23.75
CA HIS A 304 -10.12 -23.08 -23.66
C HIS A 304 -10.45 -23.80 -24.99
N SER A 305 -10.32 -23.10 -26.13
CA SER A 305 -10.53 -23.70 -27.44
C SER A 305 -9.53 -24.82 -27.77
N GLN A 306 -8.37 -24.79 -27.11
CA GLN A 306 -7.33 -25.81 -27.21
C GLN A 306 -7.46 -26.94 -26.18
N GLY A 307 -8.47 -26.88 -25.29
CA GLY A 307 -8.63 -27.80 -24.17
C GLY A 307 -7.54 -27.66 -23.10
N LYS A 308 -6.87 -26.50 -23.04
CA LYS A 308 -5.78 -26.21 -22.11
C LYS A 308 -6.26 -25.52 -20.85
N THR A 309 -5.56 -25.79 -19.76
CA THR A 309 -5.78 -25.23 -18.43
C THR A 309 -4.85 -24.07 -18.15
N LEU A 310 -5.28 -23.15 -17.27
CA LEU A 310 -4.53 -21.96 -16.85
C LEU A 310 -4.47 -21.89 -15.31
N ALA A 311 -3.29 -21.59 -14.78
CA ALA A 311 -3.10 -21.19 -13.39
C ALA A 311 -2.51 -19.77 -13.30
N ILE A 312 -2.65 -19.12 -12.16
CA ILE A 312 -1.97 -17.87 -11.85
C ILE A 312 -0.82 -18.17 -10.89
N TRP A 313 0.30 -17.44 -10.99
CA TRP A 313 1.33 -17.41 -9.96
C TRP A 313 1.42 -16.02 -9.38
N GLY A 314 1.08 -15.90 -8.08
CA GLY A 314 1.10 -14.68 -7.29
C GLY A 314 -0.24 -14.37 -6.62
N ALA A 315 -0.44 -14.88 -5.40
CA ALA A 315 -1.56 -14.52 -4.53
C ALA A 315 -1.25 -13.16 -3.85
N SER A 316 -1.09 -12.12 -4.64
CA SER A 316 -0.88 -10.74 -4.25
C SER A 316 -2.16 -9.92 -4.49
N HIS A 317 -2.21 -8.69 -3.97
CA HIS A 317 -3.30 -7.77 -4.28
C HIS A 317 -3.53 -7.61 -5.79
N GLN A 318 -2.47 -7.55 -6.59
CA GLN A 318 -2.54 -7.48 -8.05
C GLN A 318 -3.20 -8.73 -8.64
N GLY A 319 -2.76 -9.92 -8.20
CA GLY A 319 -3.33 -11.20 -8.64
C GLY A 319 -4.80 -11.34 -8.23
N PHE A 320 -5.16 -10.90 -7.04
CA PHE A 320 -6.55 -10.91 -6.56
C PHE A 320 -7.42 -9.95 -7.37
N THR A 321 -6.96 -8.71 -7.58
CA THR A 321 -7.68 -7.72 -8.38
C THR A 321 -7.90 -8.22 -9.81
N LEU A 322 -6.86 -8.74 -10.44
CA LEU A 322 -6.95 -9.25 -11.80
C LEU A 322 -7.93 -10.44 -11.90
N ALA A 323 -7.85 -11.39 -10.96
CA ALA A 323 -8.75 -12.54 -10.91
C ALA A 323 -10.21 -12.14 -10.66
N ALA A 324 -10.43 -11.14 -9.81
CA ALA A 324 -11.78 -10.66 -9.46
C ALA A 324 -12.43 -9.83 -10.57
N THR A 325 -11.65 -8.97 -11.24
CA THR A 325 -12.19 -7.97 -12.20
C THR A 325 -12.18 -8.43 -13.66
N THR A 326 -11.67 -9.63 -13.95
CA THR A 326 -11.63 -10.23 -15.30
C THR A 326 -12.25 -11.62 -15.30
N ARG A 327 -12.33 -12.25 -16.47
CA ARG A 327 -12.85 -13.63 -16.61
C ARG A 327 -11.93 -14.71 -16.04
N LEU A 328 -10.74 -14.38 -15.54
CA LEU A 328 -9.84 -15.34 -14.89
C LEU A 328 -10.51 -16.06 -13.71
N GLY A 329 -11.27 -15.37 -12.89
CA GLY A 329 -11.95 -15.93 -11.73
C GLY A 329 -12.84 -17.15 -12.03
N GLY A 330 -13.40 -17.24 -13.23
CA GLY A 330 -14.26 -18.37 -13.63
C GLY A 330 -13.58 -19.41 -14.52
N LYS A 331 -12.27 -19.26 -14.83
CA LYS A 331 -11.58 -20.06 -15.88
C LYS A 331 -10.19 -20.52 -15.48
N VAL A 332 -9.66 -20.04 -14.39
CA VAL A 332 -8.39 -20.47 -13.81
C VAL A 332 -8.63 -21.56 -12.79
N SER A 333 -7.78 -22.58 -12.74
CA SER A 333 -7.93 -23.69 -11.80
C SER A 333 -7.55 -23.29 -10.37
N TYR A 334 -6.44 -22.54 -10.21
CA TYR A 334 -5.91 -22.15 -8.89
C TYR A 334 -4.87 -21.02 -9.02
N ILE A 335 -4.54 -20.43 -7.87
CA ILE A 335 -3.43 -19.48 -7.71
C ILE A 335 -2.29 -20.15 -6.96
N ILE A 336 -1.08 -20.15 -7.52
CA ILE A 336 0.14 -20.64 -6.86
C ILE A 336 0.75 -19.50 -6.03
N ASP A 337 1.09 -19.78 -4.78
CA ASP A 337 1.87 -18.85 -3.94
C ASP A 337 2.81 -19.63 -3.01
N SER A 338 4.04 -19.12 -2.86
CA SER A 338 5.07 -19.75 -2.02
C SER A 338 4.89 -19.47 -0.52
N ALA A 339 4.05 -18.49 -0.14
CA ALA A 339 3.83 -18.11 1.25
C ALA A 339 2.89 -19.12 1.96
N PRO A 340 3.38 -19.89 2.96
CA PRO A 340 2.58 -20.97 3.59
C PRO A 340 1.29 -20.46 4.23
N PHE A 341 1.26 -19.25 4.77
CA PHE A 341 0.08 -18.69 5.45
C PHE A 341 -1.08 -18.36 4.50
N LYS A 342 -0.84 -18.32 3.19
CA LYS A 342 -1.89 -18.12 2.17
C LYS A 342 -2.43 -19.43 1.62
N GLN A 343 -1.63 -20.49 1.68
CA GLN A 343 -1.99 -21.80 1.11
C GLN A 343 -3.18 -22.43 1.83
N GLY A 344 -4.08 -23.04 1.07
CA GLY A 344 -5.34 -23.58 1.57
C GLY A 344 -6.44 -22.53 1.80
N ARG A 345 -6.19 -21.27 1.45
CA ARG A 345 -7.16 -20.18 1.46
C ARG A 345 -7.69 -19.88 0.05
N PHE A 346 -8.57 -18.90 -0.07
CA PHE A 346 -9.22 -18.52 -1.32
C PHE A 346 -8.96 -17.04 -1.63
N ALA A 347 -8.70 -16.75 -2.90
CA ALA A 347 -8.52 -15.37 -3.34
C ALA A 347 -9.82 -14.57 -3.15
N PRO A 348 -9.76 -13.39 -2.51
CA PRO A 348 -10.95 -12.58 -2.27
C PRO A 348 -11.70 -12.25 -3.57
N ALA A 349 -13.01 -12.19 -3.50
CA ALA A 349 -13.98 -11.94 -4.56
C ALA A 349 -14.01 -12.99 -5.69
N SER A 350 -12.87 -13.53 -6.12
CA SER A 350 -12.81 -14.56 -7.17
C SER A 350 -12.96 -15.98 -6.66
N HIS A 351 -12.69 -16.22 -5.38
CA HIS A 351 -12.73 -17.50 -4.67
C HIS A 351 -11.83 -18.59 -5.28
N LEU A 352 -10.84 -18.21 -6.08
CA LEU A 352 -9.86 -19.16 -6.60
C LEU A 352 -9.04 -19.73 -5.43
N PRO A 353 -8.86 -21.06 -5.37
CA PRO A 353 -8.06 -21.68 -4.32
C PRO A 353 -6.58 -21.27 -4.45
N ILE A 354 -5.95 -20.95 -3.33
CA ILE A 354 -4.51 -20.64 -3.26
C ILE A 354 -3.77 -21.89 -2.81
N VAL A 355 -2.82 -22.32 -3.62
CA VAL A 355 -2.13 -23.60 -3.45
C VAL A 355 -0.61 -23.43 -3.36
N ALA A 356 0.06 -24.42 -2.75
CA ALA A 356 1.52 -24.51 -2.77
C ALA A 356 2.03 -24.83 -4.18
N PRO A 357 3.28 -24.47 -4.54
CA PRO A 357 3.88 -24.84 -5.83
C PRO A 357 3.88 -26.34 -6.13
N GLU A 358 3.93 -27.19 -5.07
CA GLU A 358 3.88 -28.66 -5.18
C GLU A 358 2.55 -29.19 -5.71
N HIS A 359 1.46 -28.43 -5.57
CA HIS A 359 0.15 -28.80 -6.11
C HIS A 359 0.16 -28.99 -7.62
N PHE A 360 1.02 -28.26 -8.33
CA PHE A 360 1.20 -28.38 -9.79
C PHE A 360 1.46 -29.82 -10.24
N PHE A 361 2.15 -30.64 -9.43
CA PHE A 361 2.44 -32.04 -9.77
C PHE A 361 1.22 -32.96 -9.61
N GLN A 362 0.20 -32.50 -8.87
CA GLN A 362 -1.07 -33.24 -8.70
C GLN A 362 -2.08 -32.85 -9.78
N GLU A 363 -2.14 -31.56 -10.09
CA GLU A 363 -3.04 -30.95 -11.07
C GLU A 363 -2.23 -29.99 -11.97
N PRO A 364 -1.54 -30.49 -13.01
CA PRO A 364 -0.74 -29.65 -13.90
C PRO A 364 -1.59 -28.66 -14.71
N ALA A 365 -1.08 -27.44 -14.86
CA ALA A 365 -1.63 -26.45 -15.79
C ALA A 365 -0.77 -26.35 -17.04
N ASP A 366 -1.42 -26.18 -18.21
CA ASP A 366 -0.73 -26.01 -19.50
C ASP A 366 -0.09 -24.64 -19.65
N ALA A 367 -0.67 -23.63 -18.97
CA ALA A 367 -0.16 -22.26 -18.93
C ALA A 367 -0.17 -21.69 -17.50
N ILE A 368 0.79 -20.84 -17.21
CA ILE A 368 0.87 -20.10 -15.94
C ILE A 368 1.02 -18.62 -16.26
N LEU A 369 0.09 -17.80 -15.74
CA LEU A 369 0.17 -16.34 -15.78
C LEU A 369 0.83 -15.83 -14.49
N ILE A 370 2.01 -15.22 -14.61
CA ILE A 370 2.72 -14.60 -13.50
C ILE A 370 2.16 -13.19 -13.25
N VAL A 371 1.66 -12.95 -12.02
CA VAL A 371 1.17 -11.65 -11.57
C VAL A 371 1.98 -11.24 -10.33
N ALA A 372 3.26 -11.01 -10.54
CA ALA A 372 4.22 -10.61 -9.53
C ALA A 372 5.37 -9.80 -10.17
N PRO A 373 5.12 -8.53 -10.57
CA PRO A 373 6.04 -7.77 -11.43
C PRO A 373 7.48 -7.68 -10.93
N GLY A 374 7.68 -7.62 -9.60
CA GLY A 374 9.02 -7.58 -8.99
C GLY A 374 9.78 -8.90 -9.01
N TYR A 375 9.10 -10.03 -9.28
CA TYR A 375 9.66 -11.39 -9.19
C TYR A 375 9.45 -12.22 -10.46
N THR A 376 9.03 -11.59 -11.56
CA THR A 376 8.64 -12.26 -12.81
C THR A 376 9.70 -13.22 -13.32
N GLU A 377 10.96 -12.80 -13.44
CA GLU A 377 12.04 -13.60 -13.98
C GLU A 377 12.45 -14.75 -13.03
N GLU A 378 12.44 -14.50 -11.73
CA GLU A 378 12.71 -15.52 -10.72
C GLU A 378 11.65 -16.62 -10.78
N ILE A 379 10.37 -16.24 -10.80
CA ILE A 379 9.25 -17.20 -10.89
C ILE A 379 9.30 -17.96 -12.22
N ALA A 380 9.58 -17.29 -13.34
CA ALA A 380 9.73 -17.94 -14.64
C ALA A 380 10.85 -18.98 -14.63
N SER A 381 11.98 -18.70 -13.95
CA SER A 381 13.06 -19.67 -13.77
C SER A 381 12.61 -20.89 -12.96
N ILE A 382 11.91 -20.66 -11.86
CA ILE A 382 11.36 -21.74 -11.02
C ILE A 382 10.39 -22.62 -11.84
N ILE A 383 9.50 -22.02 -12.64
CA ILE A 383 8.56 -22.79 -13.48
C ILE A 383 9.32 -23.64 -14.47
N ARG A 384 10.31 -23.09 -15.19
CA ARG A 384 11.11 -23.84 -16.19
C ARG A 384 11.88 -24.99 -15.56
N GLU A 385 12.48 -24.77 -14.39
CA GLU A 385 13.31 -25.76 -13.69
C GLU A 385 12.47 -26.87 -13.06
N ARG A 386 11.34 -26.52 -12.42
CA ARG A 386 10.55 -27.47 -11.62
C ARG A 386 9.40 -28.10 -12.40
N PHE A 387 8.69 -27.32 -13.24
CA PHE A 387 7.47 -27.78 -13.92
C PHE A 387 7.72 -28.20 -15.37
N GLY A 388 8.85 -27.80 -15.95
CA GLY A 388 9.28 -28.19 -17.26
C GLY A 388 9.00 -27.17 -18.35
N LYS A 389 9.69 -27.33 -19.47
CA LYS A 389 9.67 -26.37 -20.59
C LYS A 389 8.37 -26.39 -21.43
N GLN A 390 7.50 -27.36 -21.22
CA GLN A 390 6.22 -27.47 -21.90
C GLN A 390 5.15 -26.52 -21.39
N VAL A 391 5.33 -25.97 -20.19
CA VAL A 391 4.40 -25.00 -19.60
C VAL A 391 4.54 -23.66 -20.32
N GLU A 392 3.44 -23.15 -20.87
CA GLU A 392 3.41 -21.79 -21.43
C GLU A 392 3.48 -20.76 -20.30
N ILE A 393 4.49 -19.89 -20.31
CA ILE A 393 4.67 -18.88 -19.27
C ILE A 393 4.25 -17.53 -19.83
N LEU A 394 3.29 -16.89 -19.17
CA LEU A 394 2.85 -15.53 -19.45
C LEU A 394 3.15 -14.65 -18.24
N ALA A 395 3.34 -13.38 -18.47
CA ALA A 395 3.53 -12.39 -17.41
C ALA A 395 2.70 -11.14 -17.66
N LEU A 396 2.08 -10.62 -16.62
CA LEU A 396 1.53 -9.28 -16.65
C LEU A 396 2.67 -8.27 -16.46
N LYS A 397 2.88 -7.43 -17.47
CA LYS A 397 3.87 -6.35 -17.48
C LYS A 397 3.13 -5.01 -17.55
N SER A 398 3.09 -4.31 -16.43
CA SER A 398 2.34 -3.04 -16.34
C SER A 398 0.91 -3.17 -16.91
N ASN A 399 0.67 -2.72 -18.12
CA ASN A 399 -0.65 -2.68 -18.75
C ASN A 399 -0.85 -3.69 -19.90
N HIS A 400 0.03 -4.69 -20.07
CA HIS A 400 -0.10 -5.73 -21.11
C HIS A 400 0.45 -7.07 -20.64
N MET A 401 0.05 -8.14 -21.35
CA MET A 401 0.59 -9.48 -21.13
C MET A 401 1.64 -9.82 -22.18
N GLU A 402 2.71 -10.50 -21.76
CA GLU A 402 3.72 -11.05 -22.67
C GLU A 402 3.97 -12.54 -22.42
N THR A 403 4.32 -13.26 -23.47
CA THR A 403 4.78 -14.65 -23.38
C THR A 403 6.28 -14.68 -23.13
N LEU A 404 6.70 -15.30 -22.04
CA LEU A 404 8.11 -15.46 -21.69
C LEU A 404 8.67 -16.75 -22.36
N ARG A 405 9.72 -16.60 -23.18
CA ARG A 405 10.38 -17.68 -23.90
C ARG A 405 11.45 -18.38 -23.08
#